data_a3e02f7eacc227b890ee40a1b844a53e
#
_entry.id   a3e02f7eacc227b890ee40a1b844a53e
#
_cell.length_a   1.000
_cell.length_b   1.000
_cell.length_c   1.000
_cell.angle_alpha   90.00
_cell.angle_beta   90.00
_cell.angle_gamma   90.00
#
_symmetry.space_group_name_H-M   'P 1'
#
loop_
_entity.id
_entity.type
_entity.pdbx_description
1 polymer ?
#
loop_
_entity_poly.entity_id
_entity_poly.type
_entity_poly.pdbx_seq_one_letter_code
_entity_poly.pdbx_strand_id
1 'polypeptide(L)'
;MIWNVPNTLTWIRIAAIPLIVLLFLMPYPWADPAAGLLFAAAGITDSLDGYLARRLGQTSRLGAFLDPVADKLIVAVALVLLVSKDAQPIIVLTAIVIIGREITISALREWMAEIGHRRKVAVSQIGKYKTILQIVGLSMMLFRWDLLGLPIYWLGVVMTELAAAATLISMVAYLRAAWPELKR
;
A
#
# COMPACT_ATOMS: atom_id res chain seq x y z
N MET A 1 14.96 18.74 -12.30
CA MET A 1 16.01 18.03 -11.57
C MET A 1 15.53 16.61 -11.25
N ILE A 2 16.32 15.58 -11.60
CA ILE A 2 16.00 14.17 -11.30
C ILE A 2 16.22 13.88 -9.81
N TRP A 3 17.16 14.57 -9.20
CA TRP A 3 17.52 14.45 -7.78
C TRP A 3 16.91 15.61 -6.99
N ASN A 4 15.83 15.35 -6.25
CA ASN A 4 15.23 16.20 -5.24
C ASN A 4 14.82 15.33 -4.04
N VAL A 5 14.59 15.94 -2.88
CA VAL A 5 14.30 15.21 -1.64
C VAL A 5 13.14 14.21 -1.80
N PRO A 6 11.98 14.56 -2.38
CA PRO A 6 10.90 13.60 -2.59
C PRO A 6 11.29 12.42 -3.47
N ASN A 7 11.93 12.66 -4.63
CA ASN A 7 12.35 11.57 -5.51
C ASN A 7 13.36 10.62 -4.84
N THR A 8 14.25 11.15 -4.02
CA THR A 8 15.21 10.32 -3.26
C THR A 8 14.50 9.38 -2.30
N LEU A 9 13.45 9.85 -1.60
CA LEU A 9 12.64 9.01 -0.72
C LEU A 9 11.90 7.91 -1.50
N THR A 10 11.37 8.23 -2.69
CA THR A 10 10.76 7.22 -3.57
C THR A 10 11.78 6.17 -4.01
N TRP A 11 13.01 6.56 -4.37
CA TRP A 11 14.08 5.61 -4.72
C TRP A 11 14.49 4.73 -3.55
N ILE A 12 14.57 5.28 -2.33
CA ILE A 12 14.82 4.51 -1.11
C ILE A 12 13.72 3.46 -0.89
N ARG A 13 12.44 3.84 -1.10
CA ARG A 13 11.32 2.91 -1.00
C ARG A 13 11.39 1.81 -2.04
N ILE A 14 11.72 2.12 -3.29
CA ILE A 14 11.89 1.12 -4.35
C ILE A 14 13.04 0.16 -4.00
N ALA A 15 14.16 0.68 -3.47
CA ALA A 15 15.29 -0.14 -3.02
C ALA A 15 14.96 -0.97 -1.76
N ALA A 16 14.03 -0.51 -0.91
CA ALA A 16 13.57 -1.27 0.25
C ALA A 16 12.80 -2.54 -0.15
N ILE A 17 12.13 -2.56 -1.32
CA ILE A 17 11.35 -3.72 -1.77
C ILE A 17 12.21 -5.00 -1.87
N PRO A 18 13.29 -5.05 -2.67
CA PRO A 18 14.12 -6.24 -2.74
C PRO A 18 14.78 -6.57 -1.39
N LEU A 19 15.08 -5.57 -0.55
CA LEU A 19 15.64 -5.81 0.78
C LEU A 19 14.60 -6.46 1.71
N ILE A 20 13.33 -6.05 1.68
CA ILE A 20 12.23 -6.71 2.41
C ILE A 20 12.09 -8.18 1.95
N VAL A 21 12.14 -8.43 0.64
CA VAL A 21 12.08 -9.81 0.10
C VAL A 21 13.23 -10.64 0.62
N LEU A 22 14.46 -10.14 0.56
CA LEU A 22 15.64 -10.84 1.05
C LEU A 22 15.53 -11.14 2.53
N LEU A 23 15.21 -10.14 3.36
CA LEU A 23 15.02 -10.33 4.81
C LEU A 23 13.95 -11.39 5.10
N PHE A 24 12.79 -11.29 4.46
CA PHE A 24 11.67 -12.20 4.71
C PHE A 24 11.96 -13.66 4.31
N LEU A 25 12.85 -13.89 3.34
CA LEU A 25 13.27 -15.23 2.90
C LEU A 25 14.44 -15.78 3.70
N MET A 26 15.12 -14.97 4.53
CA MET A 26 16.23 -15.43 5.36
C MET A 26 15.74 -16.33 6.50
N PRO A 27 16.44 -17.45 6.79
CA PRO A 27 16.06 -18.40 7.87
C PRO A 27 16.55 -17.94 9.24
N TYR A 28 16.57 -16.65 9.53
CA TYR A 28 17.05 -16.10 10.80
C TYR A 28 15.90 -15.52 11.62
N PRO A 29 15.84 -15.75 12.95
CA PRO A 29 14.75 -15.24 13.78
C PRO A 29 14.55 -13.73 13.71
N TRP A 30 15.62 -12.93 13.61
CA TRP A 30 15.58 -11.47 13.55
C TRP A 30 15.10 -10.92 12.20
N ALA A 31 15.05 -11.76 11.15
CA ALA A 31 14.82 -11.31 9.78
C ALA A 31 13.34 -10.88 9.55
N ASP A 32 12.38 -11.62 10.10
CA ASP A 32 10.96 -11.25 10.04
C ASP A 32 10.68 -9.89 10.73
N PRO A 33 11.13 -9.66 12.00
CA PRO A 33 11.01 -8.34 12.61
C PRO A 33 11.68 -7.22 11.81
N ALA A 34 12.86 -7.47 11.25
CA ALA A 34 13.55 -6.48 10.42
C ALA A 34 12.77 -6.15 9.14
N ALA A 35 12.17 -7.16 8.48
CA ALA A 35 11.32 -6.95 7.31
C ALA A 35 10.08 -6.12 7.65
N GLY A 36 9.40 -6.41 8.77
CA GLY A 36 8.25 -5.66 9.26
C GLY A 36 8.57 -4.20 9.58
N LEU A 37 9.67 -3.96 10.26
CA LEU A 37 10.15 -2.60 10.59
C LEU A 37 10.56 -1.82 9.34
N LEU A 38 11.24 -2.47 8.38
CA LEU A 38 11.62 -1.83 7.12
C LEU A 38 10.38 -1.47 6.29
N PHE A 39 9.37 -2.35 6.25
CA PHE A 39 8.10 -2.07 5.58
C PHE A 39 7.35 -0.90 6.26
N ALA A 40 7.31 -0.86 7.60
CA ALA A 40 6.72 0.24 8.35
C ALA A 40 7.43 1.57 8.05
N ALA A 41 8.77 1.57 8.06
CA ALA A 41 9.57 2.75 7.74
C ALA A 41 9.32 3.24 6.31
N ALA A 42 9.20 2.33 5.33
CA ALA A 42 8.85 2.66 3.96
C ALA A 42 7.45 3.30 3.84
N GLY A 43 6.46 2.81 4.60
CA GLY A 43 5.11 3.40 4.65
C GLY A 43 5.07 4.79 5.31
N ILE A 44 5.92 5.03 6.33
CA ILE A 44 6.06 6.35 6.95
C ILE A 44 6.73 7.33 5.98
N THR A 45 7.78 6.91 5.28
CA THR A 45 8.47 7.76 4.30
C THR A 45 7.55 8.17 3.15
N ASP A 46 6.61 7.33 2.72
CA ASP A 46 5.58 7.67 1.74
C ASP A 46 4.72 8.86 2.19
N SER A 47 4.28 8.83 3.44
CA SER A 47 3.48 9.93 3.99
C SER A 47 4.28 11.23 4.09
N LEU A 48 5.59 11.13 4.35
CA LEU A 48 6.50 12.26 4.48
C LEU A 48 6.88 12.88 3.14
N ASP A 49 7.17 12.08 2.11
CA ASP A 49 7.57 12.61 0.79
C ASP A 49 6.44 13.39 0.13
N GLY A 50 5.20 12.91 0.19
CA GLY A 50 4.03 13.64 -0.27
C GLY A 50 3.81 14.96 0.47
N TYR A 51 4.08 15.02 1.78
CA TYR A 51 4.03 16.26 2.57
C TYR A 51 5.15 17.22 2.18
N LEU A 52 6.40 16.73 2.10
CA LEU A 52 7.57 17.53 1.74
C LEU A 52 7.50 18.05 0.31
N ALA A 53 7.06 17.25 -0.65
CA ALA A 53 6.88 17.68 -2.05
C ALA A 53 5.96 18.91 -2.15
N ARG A 54 4.82 18.87 -1.44
CA ARG A 54 3.87 20.00 -1.40
C ARG A 54 4.46 21.22 -0.69
N ARG A 55 5.16 21.03 0.43
CA ARG A 55 5.72 22.11 1.24
C ARG A 55 6.92 22.80 0.56
N LEU A 56 7.75 22.03 -0.15
CA LEU A 56 8.96 22.51 -0.81
C LEU A 56 8.71 22.95 -2.26
N GLY A 57 7.52 22.71 -2.82
CA GLY A 57 7.22 22.96 -4.23
C GLY A 57 8.07 22.13 -5.20
N GLN A 58 8.66 21.01 -4.72
CA GLN A 58 9.56 20.15 -5.47
C GLN A 58 8.81 18.96 -6.07
N THR A 59 7.96 19.23 -7.05
CA THR A 59 7.32 18.16 -7.82
C THR A 59 8.12 17.86 -9.09
N SER A 60 8.24 16.57 -9.44
CA SER A 60 8.88 16.14 -10.70
C SER A 60 7.94 15.20 -11.47
N ARG A 61 8.08 15.18 -12.80
CA ARG A 61 7.32 14.25 -13.66
C ARG A 61 7.66 12.79 -13.32
N LEU A 62 8.93 12.52 -13.02
CA LEU A 62 9.40 11.18 -12.65
C LEU A 62 8.83 10.74 -11.29
N GLY A 63 8.86 11.61 -10.26
CA GLY A 63 8.25 11.31 -8.96
C GLY A 63 6.74 11.04 -9.10
N ALA A 64 6.01 11.91 -9.79
CA ALA A 64 4.57 11.72 -10.02
C ALA A 64 4.21 10.38 -10.70
N PHE A 65 5.14 9.80 -11.48
CA PHE A 65 5.00 8.47 -12.06
C PHE A 65 5.43 7.35 -11.09
N LEU A 66 6.60 7.51 -10.44
CA LEU A 66 7.20 6.47 -9.60
C LEU A 66 6.46 6.28 -8.27
N ASP A 67 5.96 7.35 -7.63
CA ASP A 67 5.29 7.27 -6.33
C ASP A 67 4.10 6.29 -6.36
N PRO A 68 3.10 6.42 -7.27
CA PRO A 68 2.01 5.47 -7.32
C PRO A 68 2.42 4.03 -7.66
N VAL A 69 3.55 3.85 -8.35
CA VAL A 69 4.08 2.52 -8.69
C VAL A 69 4.72 1.89 -7.46
N ALA A 70 5.59 2.64 -6.76
CA ALA A 70 6.28 2.16 -5.56
C ALA A 70 5.30 1.75 -4.45
N ASP A 71 4.26 2.58 -4.21
CA ASP A 71 3.25 2.33 -3.18
C ASP A 71 2.48 1.04 -3.41
N LYS A 72 2.07 0.80 -4.65
CA LYS A 72 1.33 -0.42 -4.98
C LYS A 72 2.23 -1.65 -4.97
N LEU A 73 3.45 -1.49 -5.48
CA LEU A 73 4.40 -2.59 -5.58
C LEU A 73 4.82 -3.11 -4.20
N ILE A 74 5.13 -2.21 -3.26
CA ILE A 74 5.55 -2.61 -1.90
C ILE A 74 4.43 -3.36 -1.17
N VAL A 75 3.18 -2.93 -1.30
CA VAL A 75 2.01 -3.60 -0.71
C VAL A 75 1.76 -4.97 -1.37
N ALA A 76 1.81 -5.03 -2.71
CA ALA A 76 1.62 -6.28 -3.44
C ALA A 76 2.70 -7.31 -3.08
N VAL A 77 3.97 -6.89 -3.01
CA VAL A 77 5.08 -7.75 -2.60
C VAL A 77 4.88 -8.25 -1.17
N ALA A 78 4.51 -7.38 -0.22
CA ALA A 78 4.24 -7.78 1.17
C ALA A 78 3.14 -8.85 1.25
N LEU A 79 2.03 -8.67 0.53
CA LEU A 79 0.93 -9.63 0.50
C LEU A 79 1.35 -10.99 -0.11
N VAL A 80 2.12 -10.97 -1.19
CA VAL A 80 2.66 -12.20 -1.82
C VAL A 80 3.60 -12.93 -0.86
N LEU A 81 4.48 -12.22 -0.17
CA LEU A 81 5.38 -12.79 0.84
C LEU A 81 4.59 -13.42 1.99
N LEU A 82 3.56 -12.73 2.50
CA LEU A 82 2.71 -13.25 3.58
C LEU A 82 1.98 -14.53 3.14
N VAL A 83 1.37 -14.55 1.96
CA VAL A 83 0.72 -15.75 1.39
C VAL A 83 1.73 -16.89 1.19
N SER A 84 2.99 -16.60 0.85
CA SER A 84 4.02 -17.63 0.66
C SER A 84 4.39 -18.37 1.93
N LYS A 85 4.33 -17.71 3.10
CA LYS A 85 4.62 -18.31 4.42
C LYS A 85 3.37 -18.81 5.15
N ASP A 86 2.21 -18.21 4.87
CA ASP A 86 0.95 -18.54 5.53
C ASP A 86 -0.20 -18.47 4.51
N ALA A 87 -0.46 -19.61 3.87
CA ALA A 87 -1.49 -19.75 2.84
C ALA A 87 -2.89 -20.01 3.41
N GLN A 88 -3.21 -19.51 4.61
CA GLN A 88 -4.58 -19.60 5.15
C GLN A 88 -5.58 -18.92 4.20
N PRO A 89 -6.77 -19.51 3.98
CA PRO A 89 -7.75 -18.96 3.04
C PRO A 89 -8.08 -17.49 3.27
N ILE A 90 -8.14 -17.04 4.52
CA ILE A 90 -8.40 -15.64 4.86
C ILE A 90 -7.31 -14.72 4.34
N ILE A 91 -6.04 -15.07 4.52
CA ILE A 91 -4.89 -14.26 4.06
C ILE A 91 -4.84 -14.22 2.53
N VAL A 92 -5.09 -15.37 1.88
CA VAL A 92 -5.14 -15.46 0.42
C VAL A 92 -6.27 -14.58 -0.14
N LEU A 93 -7.48 -14.66 0.41
CA LEU A 93 -8.62 -13.85 -0.01
C LEU A 93 -8.35 -12.36 0.19
N THR A 94 -7.77 -11.97 1.32
CA THR A 94 -7.37 -10.59 1.60
C THR A 94 -6.37 -10.06 0.59
N ALA A 95 -5.35 -10.86 0.25
CA ALA A 95 -4.37 -10.48 -0.78
C ALA A 95 -5.05 -10.27 -2.14
N ILE A 96 -5.94 -11.18 -2.55
CA ILE A 96 -6.70 -11.06 -3.81
C ILE A 96 -7.54 -9.78 -3.80
N VAL A 97 -8.27 -9.50 -2.72
CA VAL A 97 -9.13 -8.32 -2.59
C VAL A 97 -8.31 -7.03 -2.66
N ILE A 98 -7.23 -6.93 -1.89
CA ILE A 98 -6.43 -5.70 -1.83
C ILE A 98 -5.74 -5.46 -3.17
N ILE A 99 -5.03 -6.45 -3.73
CA ILE A 99 -4.32 -6.31 -5.01
C ILE A 99 -5.29 -6.05 -6.15
N GLY A 100 -6.36 -6.84 -6.25
CA GLY A 100 -7.36 -6.72 -7.32
C GLY A 100 -8.03 -5.35 -7.31
N ARG A 101 -8.38 -4.85 -6.12
CA ARG A 101 -8.95 -3.51 -5.99
C ARG A 101 -7.94 -2.41 -6.33
N GLU A 102 -6.68 -2.51 -5.92
CA GLU A 102 -5.67 -1.51 -6.26
C GLU A 102 -5.49 -1.37 -7.77
N ILE A 103 -5.48 -2.48 -8.49
CA ILE A 103 -5.41 -2.49 -9.96
C ILE A 103 -6.68 -1.86 -10.55
N THR A 104 -7.86 -2.35 -10.14
CA THR A 104 -9.16 -1.92 -10.68
C THR A 104 -9.39 -0.42 -10.50
N ILE A 105 -9.16 0.10 -9.28
CA ILE A 105 -9.40 1.53 -9.00
C ILE A 105 -8.34 2.42 -9.64
N SER A 106 -7.12 1.92 -9.83
CA SER A 106 -6.09 2.67 -10.55
C SER A 106 -6.44 2.83 -12.01
N ALA A 107 -6.83 1.75 -12.68
CA ALA A 107 -7.28 1.78 -14.06
C ALA A 107 -8.53 2.67 -14.23
N LEU A 108 -9.51 2.56 -13.30
CA LEU A 108 -10.69 3.40 -13.33
C LEU A 108 -10.35 4.90 -13.20
N ARG A 109 -9.44 5.26 -12.31
CA ARG A 109 -9.03 6.66 -12.12
C ARG A 109 -8.28 7.22 -13.32
N GLU A 110 -7.43 6.41 -13.95
CA GLU A 110 -6.69 6.77 -15.15
C GLU A 110 -7.67 7.03 -16.30
N TRP A 111 -8.57 6.08 -16.57
CA TRP A 111 -9.61 6.24 -17.56
C TRP A 111 -10.52 7.45 -17.32
N MET A 112 -10.97 7.67 -16.07
CA MET A 112 -11.78 8.84 -15.70
C MET A 112 -11.00 10.17 -15.84
N ALA A 113 -9.68 10.14 -15.73
CA ALA A 113 -8.84 11.32 -15.97
C ALA A 113 -8.72 11.62 -17.47
N GLU A 114 -8.59 10.59 -18.32
CA GLU A 114 -8.54 10.72 -19.78
C GLU A 114 -9.82 11.34 -20.34
N ILE A 115 -10.99 10.91 -19.84
CA ILE A 115 -12.29 11.48 -20.27
C ILE A 115 -12.66 12.81 -19.56
N GLY A 116 -11.73 13.41 -18.81
CA GLY A 116 -11.92 14.71 -18.14
C GLY A 116 -12.75 14.70 -16.85
N HIS A 117 -13.15 13.53 -16.33
CA HIS A 117 -14.04 13.38 -15.17
C HIS A 117 -13.30 13.00 -13.86
N ARG A 118 -12.00 13.31 -13.74
CA ARG A 118 -11.12 12.98 -12.59
C ARG A 118 -11.71 13.33 -11.22
N ARG A 119 -12.46 14.43 -11.10
CA ARG A 119 -13.02 14.88 -9.83
C ARG A 119 -14.07 13.93 -9.25
N LYS A 120 -14.82 13.17 -10.09
CA LYS A 120 -15.84 12.23 -9.65
C LYS A 120 -15.29 11.04 -8.85
N VAL A 121 -14.01 10.71 -9.04
CA VAL A 121 -13.31 9.60 -8.39
C VAL A 121 -12.17 10.08 -7.48
N ALA A 122 -12.30 11.29 -6.90
CA ALA A 122 -11.34 11.84 -5.98
C ALA A 122 -11.26 11.03 -4.66
N VAL A 123 -10.08 11.06 -4.01
CA VAL A 123 -9.83 10.31 -2.77
C VAL A 123 -10.74 10.81 -1.65
N SER A 124 -11.52 9.90 -1.06
CA SER A 124 -12.35 10.18 0.13
C SER A 124 -11.50 10.16 1.41
N GLN A 125 -12.00 10.80 2.49
CA GLN A 125 -11.37 10.74 3.83
C GLN A 125 -11.24 9.29 4.34
N ILE A 126 -12.25 8.44 4.08
CA ILE A 126 -12.23 7.01 4.40
C ILE A 126 -11.01 6.31 3.76
N GLY A 127 -10.59 6.77 2.57
CA GLY A 127 -9.41 6.24 1.89
C GLY A 127 -8.09 6.46 2.66
N LYS A 128 -7.98 7.48 3.51
CA LYS A 128 -6.77 7.72 4.32
C LYS A 128 -6.66 6.74 5.48
N TYR A 129 -7.75 6.55 6.24
CA TYR A 129 -7.76 5.65 7.39
C TYR A 129 -7.52 4.19 6.99
N LYS A 130 -8.12 3.73 5.88
CA LYS A 130 -7.89 2.38 5.39
C LYS A 130 -6.42 2.12 5.03
N THR A 131 -5.73 3.12 4.45
CA THR A 131 -4.32 2.98 4.08
C THR A 131 -3.43 2.86 5.32
N ILE A 132 -3.71 3.64 6.35
CA ILE A 132 -3.00 3.54 7.64
C ILE A 132 -3.21 2.16 8.25
N LEU A 133 -4.47 1.68 8.34
CA LEU A 133 -4.78 0.34 8.85
C LEU A 133 -4.06 -0.75 8.06
N GLN A 134 -4.02 -0.62 6.74
CA GLN A 134 -3.36 -1.58 5.86
C GLN A 134 -1.84 -1.60 6.07
N ILE A 135 -1.18 -0.43 6.10
CA ILE A 135 0.28 -0.35 6.32
C ILE A 135 0.65 -0.88 7.69
N VAL A 136 -0.07 -0.47 8.75
CA VAL A 136 0.18 -0.95 10.11
C VAL A 136 -0.08 -2.46 10.20
N GLY A 137 -1.21 -2.94 9.69
CA GLY A 137 -1.56 -4.37 9.72
C GLY A 137 -0.53 -5.23 8.99
N LEU A 138 -0.13 -4.86 7.77
CA LEU A 138 0.90 -5.58 7.01
C LEU A 138 2.26 -5.53 7.69
N SER A 139 2.65 -4.39 8.31
CA SER A 139 3.88 -4.29 9.09
C SER A 139 3.91 -5.29 10.25
N MET A 140 2.80 -5.39 10.98
CA MET A 140 2.64 -6.33 12.10
C MET A 140 2.65 -7.79 11.62
N MET A 141 2.02 -8.09 10.49
CA MET A 141 2.03 -9.43 9.90
C MET A 141 3.43 -9.85 9.41
N LEU A 142 4.22 -8.92 8.85
CA LEU A 142 5.61 -9.16 8.45
C LEU A 142 6.53 -9.30 9.65
N PHE A 143 6.28 -8.54 10.73
CA PHE A 143 7.06 -8.54 11.97
C PHE A 143 7.00 -9.91 12.70
N ARG A 144 5.88 -10.58 12.73
CA ARG A 144 5.61 -11.95 13.20
C ARG A 144 5.89 -12.27 14.67
N TRP A 145 6.72 -11.52 15.37
CA TRP A 145 7.01 -11.79 16.77
C TRP A 145 5.94 -11.27 17.71
N ASP A 146 5.66 -12.03 18.75
CA ASP A 146 4.85 -11.54 19.87
C ASP A 146 5.62 -10.50 20.66
N LEU A 147 4.97 -9.40 21.02
CA LEU A 147 5.55 -8.31 21.76
C LEU A 147 4.77 -8.12 23.07
N LEU A 148 5.47 -8.20 24.20
CA LEU A 148 4.86 -8.03 25.53
C LEU A 148 3.67 -8.98 25.79
N GLY A 149 3.68 -10.19 25.23
CA GLY A 149 2.61 -11.15 25.33
C GLY A 149 1.40 -10.88 24.39
N LEU A 150 1.49 -9.87 23.52
CA LEU A 150 0.47 -9.60 22.52
C LEU A 150 0.78 -10.34 21.21
N PRO A 151 -0.20 -11.03 20.60
CA PRO A 151 -0.05 -11.75 19.35
C PRO A 151 -0.05 -10.77 18.18
N ILE A 152 1.09 -10.10 17.93
CA ILE A 152 1.23 -9.01 16.96
C ILE A 152 0.79 -9.45 15.56
N TYR A 153 1.13 -10.67 15.14
CA TYR A 153 0.71 -11.20 13.86
C TYR A 153 -0.82 -11.20 13.68
N TRP A 154 -1.56 -11.73 14.66
CA TRP A 154 -3.02 -11.82 14.58
C TRP A 154 -3.71 -10.47 14.69
N LEU A 155 -3.15 -9.56 15.48
CA LEU A 155 -3.61 -8.16 15.49
C LEU A 155 -3.40 -7.51 14.11
N GLY A 156 -2.28 -7.78 13.44
CA GLY A 156 -2.01 -7.37 12.07
C GLY A 156 -3.02 -7.93 11.08
N VAL A 157 -3.38 -9.22 11.20
CA VAL A 157 -4.43 -9.86 10.38
C VAL A 157 -5.76 -9.10 10.56
N VAL A 158 -6.22 -8.88 11.78
CA VAL A 158 -7.48 -8.15 12.03
C VAL A 158 -7.46 -6.76 11.42
N MET A 159 -6.37 -6.01 11.58
CA MET A 159 -6.25 -4.66 10.99
C MET A 159 -6.27 -4.70 9.46
N THR A 160 -5.61 -5.67 8.86
CA THR A 160 -5.57 -5.84 7.39
C THR A 160 -6.94 -6.25 6.84
N GLU A 161 -7.68 -7.12 7.55
CA GLU A 161 -9.06 -7.49 7.20
C GLU A 161 -10.02 -6.29 7.27
N LEU A 162 -9.91 -5.47 8.32
CA LEU A 162 -10.70 -4.24 8.43
C LEU A 162 -10.37 -3.27 7.28
N ALA A 163 -9.09 -3.16 6.90
CA ALA A 163 -8.67 -2.37 5.75
C ALA A 163 -9.21 -2.93 4.43
N ALA A 164 -9.23 -4.26 4.26
CA ALA A 164 -9.78 -4.93 3.09
C ALA A 164 -11.30 -4.71 2.98
N ALA A 165 -12.04 -4.83 4.08
CA ALA A 165 -13.48 -4.54 4.13
C ALA A 165 -13.78 -3.08 3.76
N ALA A 166 -13.08 -2.12 4.38
CA ALA A 166 -13.19 -0.69 4.05
C ALA A 166 -12.83 -0.40 2.59
N THR A 167 -11.87 -1.16 2.06
CA THR A 167 -11.43 -1.10 0.66
C THR A 167 -12.53 -1.53 -0.31
N LEU A 168 -13.25 -2.63 -0.03
CA LEU A 168 -14.39 -3.09 -0.84
C LEU A 168 -15.53 -2.08 -0.82
N ILE A 169 -15.88 -1.55 0.36
CA ILE A 169 -16.92 -0.52 0.49
C ILE A 169 -16.58 0.70 -0.38
N SER A 170 -15.33 1.18 -0.29
CA SER A 170 -14.88 2.31 -1.10
C SER A 170 -14.87 2.01 -2.60
N MET A 171 -14.54 0.78 -3.01
CA MET A 171 -14.56 0.35 -4.41
C MET A 171 -15.96 0.44 -5.00
N VAL A 172 -16.97 -0.05 -4.28
CA VAL A 172 -18.38 0.05 -4.71
C VAL A 172 -18.78 1.52 -4.91
N ALA A 173 -18.38 2.41 -4.01
CA ALA A 173 -18.66 3.84 -4.14
C ALA A 173 -18.01 4.45 -5.41
N TYR A 174 -16.75 4.10 -5.71
CA TYR A 174 -16.07 4.56 -6.92
C TYR A 174 -16.71 4.02 -8.19
N LEU A 175 -17.06 2.74 -8.23
CA LEU A 175 -17.75 2.14 -9.39
C LEU A 175 -19.12 2.78 -9.61
N ARG A 176 -19.87 3.03 -8.54
CA ARG A 176 -21.17 3.75 -8.65
C ARG A 176 -21.00 5.17 -9.19
N ALA A 177 -19.97 5.89 -8.76
CA ALA A 177 -19.70 7.26 -9.22
C ALA A 177 -19.27 7.30 -10.70
N ALA A 178 -18.56 6.26 -11.18
CA ALA A 178 -18.13 6.15 -12.57
C ALA A 178 -19.21 5.56 -13.50
N TRP A 179 -20.21 4.85 -12.97
CA TRP A 179 -21.20 4.10 -13.73
C TRP A 179 -21.94 4.88 -14.83
N PRO A 180 -22.35 6.16 -14.62
CA PRO A 180 -22.98 6.95 -15.66
C PRO A 180 -22.08 7.18 -16.90
N GLU A 181 -20.75 7.26 -16.68
CA GLU A 181 -19.79 7.47 -17.77
C GLU A 181 -19.44 6.15 -18.48
N LEU A 182 -19.49 5.01 -17.77
CA LEU A 182 -19.26 3.68 -18.35
C LEU A 182 -20.41 3.25 -19.28
N LYS A 183 -21.61 3.84 -19.15
CA LYS A 183 -22.78 3.54 -19.96
C LYS A 183 -22.93 4.41 -21.22
N ARG A 184 -22.10 5.43 -21.35
CA ARG A 184 -22.07 6.32 -22.53
C ARG A 184 -21.17 5.78 -23.63
#